data_4dd4cabba2fbda1284fb84312075de95
#
_entry.id   4dd4cabba2fbda1284fb84312075de95
#
_cell.length_a   1.000
_cell.length_b   1.000
_cell.length_c   1.000
_cell.angle_alpha   90.00
_cell.angle_beta   90.00
_cell.angle_gamma   90.00
#
_symmetry.space_group_name_H-M   'P 1'
#
loop_
_entity.id
_entity.type
_entity.pdbx_description
1 polymer ?
#
loop_
_entity_poly.entity_id
_entity_poly.type
_entity_poly.pdbx_seq_one_letter_code
_entity_poly.pdbx_strand_id
1 'polypeptide(L)'
;MNNSNIITSEDIFQLVNGLTLNQKIERSLNLINDAHNKYGDNLVVANSLGKDSCVIWDLAKKVSSDIKGFIITTPFKPKETKRYMQDFIKRYPETKIFESSSTVKRLYETNPDECCEIFKVEPTREALEHFQAKCWVTGLRCTEGRTRTDYREIESRDVELTKLNPILIWEEREIWQYLAMNNIKVNELYRDGYRSLGCAPCTVVATGDERSGRWVGSSKCGGECGIHTRPLKRQNKNDFRPPSVSA
;
A
#
# COMPACT_ATOMS: atom_id res chain seq x y z
N MET A 1 -19.82 0.37 -27.11
CA MET A 1 -19.36 1.63 -26.48
C MET A 1 -20.07 1.71 -25.13
N ASN A 2 -19.46 1.19 -24.09
CA ASN A 2 -20.08 1.17 -22.76
C ASN A 2 -19.59 2.39 -21.99
N ASN A 3 -20.54 3.25 -21.62
CA ASN A 3 -20.36 4.27 -20.62
C ASN A 3 -19.80 3.60 -19.35
N SER A 4 -18.51 3.78 -19.11
CA SER A 4 -17.90 3.50 -17.82
C SER A 4 -18.59 4.45 -16.83
N ASN A 5 -19.54 3.95 -16.05
CA ASN A 5 -20.11 4.69 -14.93
C ASN A 5 -18.96 5.15 -14.04
N ILE A 6 -18.68 6.44 -14.07
CA ILE A 6 -17.72 7.06 -13.17
C ILE A 6 -18.34 6.95 -11.78
N ILE A 7 -17.81 6.04 -10.96
CA ILE A 7 -18.24 5.86 -9.58
C ILE A 7 -17.96 7.17 -8.82
N THR A 8 -19.01 7.80 -8.33
CA THR A 8 -18.92 9.06 -7.57
C THR A 8 -18.55 8.80 -6.10
N SER A 9 -18.26 9.86 -5.35
CA SER A 9 -18.02 9.74 -3.90
C SER A 9 -19.27 9.27 -3.15
N GLU A 10 -20.47 9.63 -3.64
CA GLU A 10 -21.76 9.17 -3.12
C GLU A 10 -21.92 7.65 -3.32
N ASP A 11 -21.60 7.15 -4.52
CA ASP A 11 -21.64 5.71 -4.81
C ASP A 11 -20.69 4.93 -3.90
N ILE A 12 -19.49 5.46 -3.62
CA ILE A 12 -18.53 4.84 -2.71
C ILE A 12 -19.11 4.76 -1.29
N PHE A 13 -19.73 5.85 -0.80
CA PHE A 13 -20.36 5.88 0.51
C PHE A 13 -21.47 4.83 0.62
N GLN A 14 -22.30 4.70 -0.40
CA GLN A 14 -23.34 3.69 -0.45
C GLN A 14 -22.77 2.27 -0.46
N LEU A 15 -21.70 2.02 -1.20
CA LEU A 15 -21.03 0.72 -1.21
C LEU A 15 -20.40 0.38 0.15
N VAL A 16 -19.80 1.36 0.84
CA VAL A 16 -19.25 1.15 2.20
C VAL A 16 -20.31 0.69 3.17
N ASN A 17 -21.50 1.31 3.15
CA ASN A 17 -22.56 1.07 4.12
C ASN A 17 -23.58 0.02 3.68
N GLY A 18 -23.76 -0.19 2.39
CA GLY A 18 -24.80 -1.06 1.83
C GLY A 18 -24.40 -2.51 1.62
N LEU A 19 -23.09 -2.82 1.60
CA LEU A 19 -22.61 -4.16 1.35
C LEU A 19 -22.18 -4.86 2.65
N THR A 20 -22.53 -6.13 2.77
CA THR A 20 -22.00 -7.02 3.82
C THR A 20 -20.53 -7.36 3.54
N LEU A 21 -19.82 -7.82 4.58
CA LEU A 21 -18.42 -8.25 4.43
C LEU A 21 -18.25 -9.33 3.34
N ASN A 22 -19.17 -10.32 3.28
CA ASN A 22 -19.10 -11.38 2.27
C ASN A 22 -19.23 -10.81 0.85
N GLN A 23 -20.14 -9.86 0.62
CA GLN A 23 -20.29 -9.19 -0.67
C GLN A 23 -19.05 -8.35 -1.03
N LYS A 24 -18.42 -7.70 -0.03
CA LYS A 24 -17.17 -6.96 -0.22
C LYS A 24 -16.00 -7.90 -0.55
N ILE A 25 -15.94 -9.08 0.10
CA ILE A 25 -14.94 -10.12 -0.21
C ILE A 25 -15.11 -10.59 -1.66
N GLU A 26 -16.32 -10.96 -2.06
CA GLU A 26 -16.62 -11.40 -3.42
C GLU A 26 -16.26 -10.34 -4.45
N ARG A 27 -16.64 -9.07 -4.20
CA ARG A 27 -16.29 -7.93 -5.05
C ARG A 27 -14.77 -7.78 -5.19
N SER A 28 -14.05 -7.87 -4.09
CA SER A 28 -12.58 -7.76 -4.10
C SER A 28 -11.92 -8.89 -4.89
N LEU A 29 -12.40 -10.13 -4.72
CA LEU A 29 -11.93 -11.28 -5.49
C LEU A 29 -12.21 -11.11 -6.99
N ASN A 30 -13.40 -10.64 -7.36
CA ASN A 30 -13.75 -10.37 -8.76
C ASN A 30 -12.86 -9.29 -9.37
N LEU A 31 -12.63 -8.19 -8.67
CA LEU A 31 -11.73 -7.12 -9.13
C LEU A 31 -10.30 -7.62 -9.36
N ILE A 32 -9.77 -8.45 -8.46
CA ILE A 32 -8.42 -9.03 -8.61
C ILE A 32 -8.39 -10.04 -9.75
N ASN A 33 -9.42 -10.89 -9.88
CA ASN A 33 -9.53 -11.89 -10.94
C ASN A 33 -9.61 -11.25 -12.32
N ASP A 34 -10.43 -10.22 -12.49
CA ASP A 34 -10.56 -9.48 -13.75
C ASP A 34 -9.23 -8.81 -14.13
N ALA A 35 -8.54 -8.22 -13.14
CA ALA A 35 -7.23 -7.64 -13.35
C ALA A 35 -6.18 -8.71 -13.69
N HIS A 36 -6.21 -9.88 -13.03
CA HIS A 36 -5.29 -10.98 -13.32
C HIS A 36 -5.51 -11.53 -14.74
N ASN A 37 -6.75 -11.72 -15.15
CA ASN A 37 -7.10 -12.14 -16.51
C ASN A 37 -6.63 -11.13 -17.57
N LYS A 38 -6.70 -9.82 -17.25
CA LYS A 38 -6.30 -8.75 -18.18
C LYS A 38 -4.79 -8.53 -18.26
N TYR A 39 -4.09 -8.60 -17.15
CA TYR A 39 -2.69 -8.18 -17.05
C TYR A 39 -1.71 -9.34 -16.86
N GLY A 40 -2.18 -10.52 -16.46
CA GLY A 40 -1.35 -11.71 -16.25
C GLY A 40 -0.14 -11.43 -15.35
N ASP A 41 1.04 -11.77 -15.83
CA ASP A 41 2.33 -11.57 -15.15
C ASP A 41 2.70 -10.11 -14.87
N ASN A 42 2.03 -9.15 -15.52
CA ASN A 42 2.24 -7.72 -15.29
C ASN A 42 1.34 -7.16 -14.17
N LEU A 43 0.55 -8.01 -13.49
CA LEU A 43 -0.14 -7.68 -12.24
C LEU A 43 0.77 -7.98 -11.06
N VAL A 44 0.93 -7.00 -10.15
CA VAL A 44 1.75 -7.17 -8.95
C VAL A 44 1.07 -6.59 -7.70
N VAL A 45 1.30 -7.24 -6.56
CA VAL A 45 0.75 -6.82 -5.26
C VAL A 45 1.84 -6.18 -4.42
N ALA A 46 1.59 -4.96 -3.92
CA ALA A 46 2.44 -4.35 -2.92
C ALA A 46 2.02 -4.75 -1.51
N ASN A 47 2.95 -5.25 -0.70
CA ASN A 47 2.71 -5.57 0.69
C ASN A 47 3.52 -4.65 1.61
N SER A 48 2.85 -3.78 2.35
CA SER A 48 3.47 -2.87 3.33
C SER A 48 3.72 -3.54 4.69
N LEU A 49 3.32 -4.81 4.86
CA LEU A 49 3.33 -5.58 6.11
C LEU A 49 2.33 -5.05 7.17
N GLY A 50 1.41 -4.18 6.75
CA GLY A 50 0.27 -3.75 7.53
C GLY A 50 -0.94 -4.68 7.35
N LYS A 51 -1.93 -4.58 8.25
CA LYS A 51 -3.13 -5.42 8.25
C LYS A 51 -3.86 -5.44 6.91
N ASP A 52 -4.02 -4.28 6.30
CA ASP A 52 -4.74 -4.12 5.02
C ASP A 52 -4.01 -4.82 3.87
N SER A 53 -2.70 -4.68 3.79
CA SER A 53 -1.91 -5.35 2.76
C SER A 53 -1.80 -6.86 2.97
N CYS A 54 -1.95 -7.35 4.20
CA CYS A 54 -2.06 -8.79 4.47
C CYS A 54 -3.38 -9.36 3.94
N VAL A 55 -4.50 -8.62 4.06
CA VAL A 55 -5.79 -8.98 3.45
C VAL A 55 -5.66 -9.06 1.93
N ILE A 56 -5.09 -8.02 1.30
CA ILE A 56 -4.89 -7.99 -0.15
C ILE A 56 -4.02 -9.14 -0.63
N TRP A 57 -2.96 -9.45 0.12
CA TRP A 57 -2.08 -10.57 -0.22
C TRP A 57 -2.85 -11.91 -0.22
N ASP A 58 -3.62 -12.16 0.82
CA ASP A 58 -4.42 -13.37 0.95
C ASP A 58 -5.50 -13.48 -0.15
N LEU A 59 -6.21 -12.38 -0.43
CA LEU A 59 -7.19 -12.33 -1.52
C LEU A 59 -6.54 -12.59 -2.88
N ALA A 60 -5.38 -12.01 -3.15
CA ALA A 60 -4.66 -12.24 -4.40
C ALA A 60 -4.21 -13.70 -4.53
N LYS A 61 -3.70 -14.31 -3.46
CA LYS A 61 -3.30 -15.73 -3.46
C LYS A 61 -4.49 -16.69 -3.56
N LYS A 62 -5.69 -16.30 -3.15
CA LYS A 62 -6.93 -17.05 -3.39
C LYS A 62 -7.38 -17.01 -4.85
N VAL A 63 -7.08 -15.92 -5.57
CA VAL A 63 -7.34 -15.82 -7.02
C VAL A 63 -6.33 -16.67 -7.79
N SER A 64 -5.03 -16.47 -7.56
CA SER A 64 -3.96 -17.29 -8.14
C SER A 64 -2.71 -17.30 -7.27
N SER A 65 -2.14 -18.49 -7.07
CA SER A 65 -0.84 -18.66 -6.41
C SER A 65 0.30 -17.94 -7.14
N ASP A 66 0.16 -17.74 -8.46
CA ASP A 66 1.20 -17.20 -9.34
C ASP A 66 1.28 -15.68 -9.31
N ILE A 67 0.29 -15.01 -8.72
CA ILE A 67 0.33 -13.55 -8.57
C ILE A 67 1.57 -13.15 -7.77
N LYS A 68 2.42 -12.35 -8.39
CA LYS A 68 3.68 -11.87 -7.85
C LYS A 68 3.47 -10.68 -6.92
N GLY A 69 4.43 -10.42 -6.05
CA GLY A 69 4.34 -9.26 -5.18
C GLY A 69 5.68 -8.83 -4.60
N PHE A 70 5.66 -7.65 -4.00
CA PHE A 70 6.85 -7.04 -3.45
C PHE A 70 6.60 -6.32 -2.12
N ILE A 71 7.69 -6.13 -1.38
CA ILE A 71 7.74 -5.36 -0.14
C ILE A 71 8.72 -4.21 -0.34
N ILE A 72 8.31 -3.00 0.02
CA ILE A 72 9.23 -1.87 0.18
C ILE A 72 9.65 -1.80 1.65
N THR A 73 10.93 -1.94 1.90
CA THR A 73 11.49 -1.75 3.23
C THR A 73 12.34 -0.49 3.33
N THR A 74 12.66 -0.07 4.54
CA THR A 74 13.53 1.06 4.83
C THR A 74 14.35 0.76 6.07
N PRO A 75 15.54 1.37 6.25
CA PRO A 75 16.34 1.18 7.46
C PRO A 75 15.59 1.62 8.74
N PHE A 76 14.57 2.48 8.58
CA PHE A 76 13.78 3.06 9.68
C PHE A 76 12.58 2.22 10.10
N LYS A 77 12.38 1.03 9.56
CA LYS A 77 11.30 0.14 10.01
C LYS A 77 11.53 -0.32 11.45
N PRO A 78 10.47 -0.39 12.29
CA PRO A 78 10.56 -0.99 13.63
C PRO A 78 11.14 -2.41 13.58
N LYS A 79 11.82 -2.83 14.64
CA LYS A 79 12.39 -4.19 14.75
C LYS A 79 11.32 -5.29 14.62
N GLU A 80 10.13 -5.03 15.14
CA GLU A 80 8.96 -5.89 15.06
C GLU A 80 8.53 -6.09 13.60
N THR A 81 8.48 -5.01 12.83
CA THR A 81 8.17 -5.07 11.40
C THR A 81 9.24 -5.82 10.60
N LYS A 82 10.53 -5.64 10.93
CA LYS A 82 11.62 -6.37 10.28
C LYS A 82 11.53 -7.89 10.57
N ARG A 83 11.20 -8.26 11.82
CA ARG A 83 10.98 -9.66 12.21
C ARG A 83 9.78 -10.26 11.47
N TYR A 84 8.66 -9.55 11.48
CA TYR A 84 7.46 -9.97 10.75
C TYR A 84 7.72 -10.12 9.24
N MET A 85 8.51 -9.23 8.63
CA MET A 85 8.94 -9.33 7.23
C MET A 85 9.72 -10.63 6.96
N GLN A 86 10.65 -11.00 7.84
CA GLN A 86 11.41 -12.24 7.70
C GLN A 86 10.49 -13.48 7.77
N ASP A 87 9.53 -13.48 8.69
CA ASP A 87 8.55 -14.57 8.80
C ASP A 87 7.60 -14.62 7.60
N PHE A 88 7.24 -13.46 7.06
CA PHE A 88 6.43 -13.35 5.85
C PHE A 88 7.16 -13.96 4.64
N ILE A 89 8.43 -13.61 4.43
CA ILE A 89 9.24 -14.11 3.31
C ILE A 89 9.48 -15.63 3.42
N LYS A 90 9.69 -16.16 4.63
CA LYS A 90 9.78 -17.62 4.83
C LYS A 90 8.53 -18.35 4.36
N ARG A 91 7.34 -17.71 4.51
CA ARG A 91 6.05 -18.26 4.08
C ARG A 91 5.80 -18.06 2.59
N TYR A 92 6.28 -16.94 2.04
CA TYR A 92 6.09 -16.53 0.66
C TYR A 92 7.44 -16.16 0.03
N PRO A 93 8.30 -17.16 -0.26
CA PRO A 93 9.68 -16.95 -0.71
C PRO A 93 9.79 -16.28 -2.09
N GLU A 94 8.71 -16.29 -2.87
CA GLU A 94 8.61 -15.60 -4.16
C GLU A 94 8.51 -14.08 -4.02
N THR A 95 8.25 -13.57 -2.79
CA THR A 95 8.12 -12.13 -2.54
C THR A 95 9.47 -11.42 -2.71
N LYS A 96 9.51 -10.39 -3.55
CA LYS A 96 10.72 -9.55 -3.72
C LYS A 96 10.74 -8.41 -2.73
N ILE A 97 11.93 -8.08 -2.24
CA ILE A 97 12.16 -6.92 -1.36
C ILE A 97 12.92 -5.86 -2.14
N PHE A 98 12.47 -4.61 -2.02
CA PHE A 98 13.15 -3.46 -2.57
C PHE A 98 13.45 -2.48 -1.44
N GLU A 99 14.68 -2.00 -1.41
CA GLU A 99 15.20 -1.06 -0.41
C GLU A 99 16.13 -0.06 -1.10
N SER A 100 16.04 1.21 -0.70
CA SER A 100 16.95 2.24 -1.22
C SER A 100 18.39 1.96 -0.78
N SER A 101 19.33 2.10 -1.68
CA SER A 101 20.77 2.07 -1.40
C SER A 101 21.30 3.34 -0.74
N SER A 102 20.45 4.36 -0.54
CA SER A 102 20.85 5.63 0.05
C SER A 102 21.32 5.49 1.50
N THR A 103 22.42 6.15 1.82
CA THR A 103 23.02 6.20 3.16
C THR A 103 22.65 7.46 3.94
N VAL A 104 21.78 8.32 3.39
CA VAL A 104 21.33 9.56 4.05
C VAL A 104 20.65 9.24 5.37
N LYS A 105 21.13 9.87 6.45
CA LYS A 105 20.62 9.66 7.80
C LYS A 105 19.73 10.82 8.22
N ARG A 106 18.70 10.54 9.04
CA ARG A 106 17.83 11.52 9.72
C ARG A 106 17.10 12.52 8.83
N LEU A 107 17.02 12.29 7.52
CA LEU A 107 16.27 13.15 6.60
C LEU A 107 14.78 13.27 6.97
N TYR A 108 14.23 12.28 7.67
CA TYR A 108 12.86 12.30 8.18
C TYR A 108 12.58 13.43 9.17
N GLU A 109 13.62 14.01 9.81
CA GLU A 109 13.48 15.12 10.76
C GLU A 109 13.42 16.48 10.04
N THR A 110 14.17 16.64 8.97
CA THR A 110 14.32 17.93 8.27
C THR A 110 13.47 18.02 7.02
N ASN A 111 13.34 16.90 6.27
CA ASN A 111 12.55 16.84 5.04
C ASN A 111 11.85 15.47 4.89
N PRO A 112 10.70 15.26 5.59
CA PRO A 112 9.95 14.01 5.52
C PRO A 112 9.50 13.63 4.11
N ASP A 113 9.27 14.60 3.23
CA ASP A 113 8.86 14.36 1.85
C ASP A 113 9.99 13.79 1.01
N GLU A 114 11.17 14.36 1.08
CA GLU A 114 12.36 13.85 0.39
C GLU A 114 12.78 12.49 0.96
N CYS A 115 12.69 12.30 2.29
CA CYS A 115 12.91 11.00 2.92
C CYS A 115 11.97 9.93 2.33
N CYS A 116 10.68 10.23 2.17
CA CYS A 116 9.74 9.31 1.55
C CYS A 116 10.04 9.10 0.07
N GLU A 117 10.51 10.10 -0.66
CA GLU A 117 10.95 9.95 -2.05
C GLU A 117 12.06 8.93 -2.17
N ILE A 118 13.15 9.13 -1.44
CA ILE A 118 14.35 8.29 -1.51
C ILE A 118 14.08 6.86 -1.01
N PHE A 119 13.37 6.71 0.12
CA PHE A 119 13.27 5.42 0.81
C PHE A 119 11.98 4.64 0.53
N LYS A 120 11.04 5.21 -0.23
CA LYS A 120 9.77 4.53 -0.54
C LYS A 120 9.35 4.68 -2.00
N VAL A 121 9.32 5.91 -2.52
CA VAL A 121 8.81 6.14 -3.88
C VAL A 121 9.77 5.55 -4.90
N GLU A 122 11.06 5.84 -4.77
CA GLU A 122 12.08 5.31 -5.69
C GLU A 122 12.17 3.79 -5.67
N PRO A 123 12.25 3.10 -4.52
CA PRO A 123 12.17 1.63 -4.51
C PRO A 123 10.85 1.06 -5.05
N THR A 124 9.74 1.83 -4.96
CA THR A 124 8.48 1.42 -5.59
C THR A 124 8.57 1.50 -7.11
N ARG A 125 9.21 2.54 -7.66
CA ARG A 125 9.48 2.64 -9.11
C ARG A 125 10.31 1.46 -9.59
N GLU A 126 11.41 1.16 -8.88
CA GLU A 126 12.26 0.02 -9.17
C GLU A 126 11.49 -1.31 -9.15
N ALA A 127 10.60 -1.50 -8.16
CA ALA A 127 9.77 -2.69 -8.09
C ALA A 127 8.82 -2.81 -9.28
N LEU A 128 8.13 -1.73 -9.63
CA LEU A 128 7.20 -1.72 -10.75
C LEU A 128 7.92 -1.94 -12.10
N GLU A 129 9.12 -1.38 -12.27
CA GLU A 129 9.96 -1.62 -13.44
C GLU A 129 10.44 -3.08 -13.50
N HIS A 130 10.91 -3.64 -12.37
CA HIS A 130 11.37 -5.02 -12.29
C HIS A 130 10.31 -6.02 -12.73
N PHE A 131 9.05 -5.80 -12.33
CA PHE A 131 7.93 -6.66 -12.71
C PHE A 131 7.28 -6.26 -14.04
N GLN A 132 7.76 -5.22 -14.72
CA GLN A 132 7.11 -4.64 -15.90
C GLN A 132 5.61 -4.40 -15.65
N ALA A 133 5.30 -3.89 -14.45
CA ALA A 133 3.94 -3.82 -13.94
C ALA A 133 3.05 -2.91 -14.80
N LYS A 134 1.91 -3.44 -15.20
CA LYS A 134 0.80 -2.71 -15.84
C LYS A 134 -0.38 -2.56 -14.89
N CYS A 135 -0.44 -3.39 -13.86
CA CYS A 135 -1.41 -3.28 -12.78
C CYS A 135 -0.74 -3.44 -11.42
N TRP A 136 -0.97 -2.45 -10.55
CA TRP A 136 -0.44 -2.41 -9.20
C TRP A 136 -1.58 -2.49 -8.18
N VAL A 137 -1.66 -3.59 -7.44
CA VAL A 137 -2.67 -3.84 -6.43
C VAL A 137 -2.21 -3.32 -5.07
N THR A 138 -3.06 -2.54 -4.40
CA THR A 138 -2.77 -1.93 -3.10
C THR A 138 -3.84 -2.19 -2.05
N GLY A 139 -3.45 -2.14 -0.78
CA GLY A 139 -4.37 -2.26 0.36
C GLY A 139 -4.93 -0.91 0.84
N LEU A 140 -5.21 0.02 -0.08
CA LEU A 140 -5.73 1.32 0.26
C LEU A 140 -7.24 1.25 0.52
N ARG A 141 -7.70 1.93 1.60
CA ARG A 141 -9.12 2.08 1.94
C ARG A 141 -9.52 3.56 2.00
N CYS A 142 -10.71 3.89 1.51
CA CYS A 142 -11.25 5.24 1.61
C CYS A 142 -11.64 5.61 3.06
N THR A 143 -11.93 4.62 3.89
CA THR A 143 -12.32 4.78 5.29
C THR A 143 -11.14 5.02 6.26
N GLU A 144 -9.89 4.84 5.80
CA GLU A 144 -8.70 4.91 6.67
C GLU A 144 -8.31 6.34 7.07
N GLY A 145 -8.74 7.37 6.33
CA GLY A 145 -8.44 8.75 6.64
C GLY A 145 -8.98 9.74 5.61
N ARG A 146 -9.08 11.00 6.00
CA ARG A 146 -9.70 12.08 5.22
C ARG A 146 -9.06 12.31 3.84
N THR A 147 -7.76 12.02 3.69
CA THR A 147 -7.03 12.20 2.44
C THR A 147 -7.30 11.12 1.40
N ARG A 148 -8.16 10.13 1.72
CA ARG A 148 -8.41 8.95 0.88
C ARG A 148 -9.80 8.87 0.27
N THR A 149 -10.65 9.86 0.50
CA THR A 149 -12.03 9.90 -0.01
C THR A 149 -12.13 9.98 -1.53
N ASP A 150 -11.11 10.53 -2.20
CA ASP A 150 -11.11 10.73 -3.64
C ASP A 150 -10.53 9.55 -4.44
N TYR A 151 -10.02 8.53 -3.78
CA TYR A 151 -9.52 7.34 -4.46
C TYR A 151 -10.65 6.48 -5.01
N ARG A 152 -10.33 5.70 -6.04
CA ARG A 152 -11.25 4.78 -6.72
C ARG A 152 -10.69 3.36 -6.65
N GLU A 153 -11.57 2.37 -6.83
CA GLU A 153 -11.16 0.96 -6.90
C GLU A 153 -10.20 0.71 -8.06
N ILE A 154 -10.42 1.39 -9.19
CA ILE A 154 -9.56 1.32 -10.37
C ILE A 154 -9.17 2.73 -10.74
N GLU A 155 -7.89 3.01 -10.79
CA GLU A 155 -7.33 4.31 -11.12
C GLU A 155 -6.29 4.18 -12.25
N SER A 156 -6.33 5.09 -13.23
CA SER A 156 -5.17 5.33 -14.09
C SER A 156 -4.14 6.09 -13.27
N ARG A 157 -3.00 5.47 -12.98
CA ARG A 157 -2.01 6.08 -12.09
C ARG A 157 -0.94 6.86 -12.85
N ASP A 158 -0.44 6.26 -13.91
CA ASP A 158 0.54 6.81 -14.84
C ASP A 158 0.26 6.25 -16.24
N VAL A 159 1.03 6.67 -17.24
CA VAL A 159 0.94 6.10 -18.58
C VAL A 159 1.12 4.58 -18.48
N GLU A 160 0.12 3.82 -18.90
CA GLU A 160 0.08 2.35 -18.90
C GLU A 160 0.16 1.67 -17.50
N LEU A 161 -0.04 2.39 -16.40
CA LEU A 161 -0.10 1.82 -15.07
C LEU A 161 -1.50 2.00 -14.46
N THR A 162 -2.20 0.91 -14.27
CA THR A 162 -3.45 0.85 -13.53
C THR A 162 -3.14 0.58 -12.06
N LYS A 163 -3.72 1.36 -11.16
CA LYS A 163 -3.72 1.09 -9.72
C LYS A 163 -5.06 0.49 -9.34
N LEU A 164 -5.03 -0.66 -8.66
CA LEU A 164 -6.20 -1.38 -8.20
C LEU A 164 -6.25 -1.39 -6.67
N ASN A 165 -7.37 -0.94 -6.11
CA ASN A 165 -7.63 -0.86 -4.67
C ASN A 165 -8.82 -1.75 -4.30
N PRO A 166 -8.68 -3.08 -4.27
CA PRO A 166 -9.82 -3.99 -4.17
C PRO A 166 -10.58 -3.92 -2.84
N ILE A 167 -9.92 -3.45 -1.78
CA ILE A 167 -10.54 -3.26 -0.46
C ILE A 167 -10.86 -1.79 -0.16
N LEU A 168 -10.99 -0.95 -1.18
CA LEU A 168 -11.22 0.50 -1.02
C LEU A 168 -12.40 0.80 -0.08
N ILE A 169 -13.47 0.04 -0.21
CA ILE A 169 -14.74 0.25 0.50
C ILE A 169 -14.84 -0.49 1.84
N TRP A 170 -13.76 -1.16 2.28
CA TRP A 170 -13.78 -1.91 3.54
C TRP A 170 -13.55 -0.99 4.75
N GLU A 171 -14.23 -1.29 5.85
CA GLU A 171 -13.99 -0.66 7.14
C GLU A 171 -12.87 -1.36 7.91
N GLU A 172 -12.26 -0.67 8.89
CA GLU A 172 -11.22 -1.28 9.73
C GLU A 172 -11.70 -2.53 10.46
N ARG A 173 -12.95 -2.51 10.95
CA ARG A 173 -13.59 -3.66 11.61
C ARG A 173 -13.64 -4.87 10.68
N GLU A 174 -13.95 -4.68 9.41
CA GLU A 174 -14.05 -5.74 8.40
C GLU A 174 -12.68 -6.33 8.07
N ILE A 175 -11.63 -5.49 8.07
CA ILE A 175 -10.23 -5.97 7.95
C ILE A 175 -9.92 -6.94 9.09
N TRP A 176 -10.22 -6.57 10.33
CA TRP A 176 -9.95 -7.43 11.48
C TRP A 176 -10.79 -8.71 11.48
N GLN A 177 -12.05 -8.63 11.09
CA GLN A 177 -12.91 -9.81 10.91
C GLN A 177 -12.33 -10.78 9.88
N TYR A 178 -11.93 -10.27 8.71
CA TYR A 178 -11.33 -11.10 7.66
C TYR A 178 -10.04 -11.79 8.11
N LEU A 179 -9.15 -11.03 8.74
CA LEU A 179 -7.88 -11.57 9.27
C LEU A 179 -8.12 -12.69 10.28
N ALA A 180 -9.08 -12.50 11.19
CA ALA A 180 -9.46 -13.51 12.18
C ALA A 180 -10.08 -14.77 11.53
N MET A 181 -11.04 -14.59 10.62
CA MET A 181 -11.71 -15.70 9.91
C MET A 181 -10.72 -16.57 9.11
N ASN A 182 -9.65 -15.99 8.62
CA ASN A 182 -8.65 -16.67 7.78
C ASN A 182 -7.34 -17.01 8.53
N ASN A 183 -7.28 -16.82 9.85
CA ASN A 183 -6.09 -17.07 10.69
C ASN A 183 -4.81 -16.39 10.17
N ILE A 184 -4.95 -15.18 9.61
CA ILE A 184 -3.83 -14.44 9.05
C ILE A 184 -3.06 -13.77 10.18
N LYS A 185 -1.78 -14.13 10.33
CA LYS A 185 -0.89 -13.46 11.27
C LYS A 185 -0.62 -12.03 10.83
N VAL A 186 -0.59 -11.13 11.80
CA VAL A 186 -0.28 -9.71 11.61
C VAL A 186 0.91 -9.28 12.45
N ASN A 187 1.45 -8.11 12.14
CA ASN A 187 2.54 -7.50 12.88
C ASN A 187 2.15 -7.30 14.36
N GLU A 188 3.06 -7.67 15.28
CA GLU A 188 2.84 -7.60 16.74
C GLU A 188 2.59 -6.19 17.26
N LEU A 189 3.06 -5.14 16.59
CA LEU A 189 2.78 -3.74 16.96
C LEU A 189 1.30 -3.40 17.06
N TYR A 190 0.42 -4.15 16.41
CA TYR A 190 -1.02 -3.98 16.59
C TYR A 190 -1.50 -4.32 18.01
N ARG A 191 -0.80 -5.23 18.70
CA ARG A 191 -1.07 -5.54 20.12
C ARG A 191 -0.64 -4.41 21.06
N ASP A 192 0.33 -3.60 20.62
CA ASP A 192 0.83 -2.43 21.36
C ASP A 192 0.01 -1.17 21.09
N GLY A 193 -1.17 -1.31 20.43
CA GLY A 193 -2.13 -0.22 20.21
C GLY A 193 -1.89 0.58 18.92
N TYR A 194 -0.93 0.22 18.10
CA TYR A 194 -0.78 0.84 16.77
C TYR A 194 -1.98 0.46 15.89
N ARG A 195 -2.54 1.41 15.16
CA ARG A 195 -3.63 1.16 14.19
C ARG A 195 -3.17 1.30 12.74
N SER A 196 -2.09 2.05 12.50
CA SER A 196 -1.44 2.20 11.19
C SER A 196 0.06 2.07 11.37
N LEU A 197 0.74 1.33 10.48
CA LEU A 197 2.17 1.06 10.58
C LEU A 197 3.00 1.83 9.55
N GLY A 198 4.19 2.25 9.95
CA GLY A 198 5.13 2.96 9.08
C GLY A 198 6.57 2.84 9.53
N CYS A 199 7.39 3.87 9.24
CA CYS A 199 8.73 4.00 9.79
C CYS A 199 8.64 4.41 11.27
N ALA A 200 9.52 3.90 12.13
CA ALA A 200 9.51 4.16 13.56
C ALA A 200 9.50 5.68 13.89
N PRO A 201 10.36 6.52 13.28
CA PRO A 201 10.35 7.95 13.58
C PRO A 201 9.10 8.71 13.09
N CYS A 202 8.29 8.08 12.21
CA CYS A 202 7.11 8.72 11.61
C CYS A 202 5.79 8.11 12.10
N THR A 203 5.80 7.29 13.17
CA THR A 203 4.61 6.57 13.60
C THR A 203 4.59 6.40 15.11
N VAL A 204 3.52 6.87 15.73
CA VAL A 204 3.20 6.66 17.15
C VAL A 204 1.85 5.96 17.27
N VAL A 205 1.49 5.53 18.48
CA VAL A 205 0.16 4.98 18.77
C VAL A 205 -0.91 6.02 18.44
N ALA A 206 -1.95 5.61 17.70
CA ALA A 206 -3.05 6.50 17.33
C ALA A 206 -3.97 6.76 18.53
N THR A 207 -4.32 8.02 18.77
CA THR A 207 -5.23 8.44 19.84
C THR A 207 -6.62 8.86 19.34
N GLY A 208 -6.84 8.80 18.04
CA GLY A 208 -8.09 9.19 17.35
C GLY A 208 -8.33 8.33 16.13
N ASP A 209 -8.47 8.96 14.96
CA ASP A 209 -8.61 8.28 13.68
C ASP A 209 -7.46 7.29 13.45
N GLU A 210 -7.69 6.28 12.63
CA GLU A 210 -6.74 5.19 12.38
C GLU A 210 -5.32 5.68 12.01
N ARG A 211 -5.22 6.79 11.29
CA ARG A 211 -3.94 7.40 10.85
C ARG A 211 -3.46 8.57 11.70
N SER A 212 -4.14 8.89 12.81
CA SER A 212 -3.77 10.03 13.67
C SER A 212 -2.36 9.91 14.26
N GLY A 213 -1.82 8.70 14.36
CA GLY A 213 -0.44 8.45 14.80
C GLY A 213 0.63 8.61 13.69
N ARG A 214 0.26 9.07 12.48
CA ARG A 214 1.21 9.19 11.36
C ARG A 214 1.74 10.60 11.22
N TRP A 215 3.08 10.72 11.15
CA TRP A 215 3.82 11.99 10.99
C TRP A 215 3.44 13.07 12.01
N VAL A 216 3.12 12.66 13.23
CA VAL A 216 2.81 13.59 14.33
C VAL A 216 3.96 14.56 14.53
N GLY A 217 3.66 15.85 14.67
CA GLY A 217 4.66 16.91 14.86
C GLY A 217 5.40 17.34 13.60
N SER A 218 5.05 16.81 12.42
CA SER A 218 5.63 17.25 11.15
C SER A 218 4.62 17.99 10.27
N SER A 219 5.09 18.71 9.26
CA SER A 219 4.25 19.34 8.23
C SER A 219 3.38 18.36 7.45
N LYS A 220 3.64 17.07 7.57
CA LYS A 220 2.96 15.96 6.88
C LYS A 220 1.92 15.26 7.75
N CYS A 221 1.61 15.79 8.93
CA CYS A 221 0.70 15.16 9.88
C CYS A 221 -0.65 14.75 9.24
N GLY A 222 -1.00 13.46 9.33
CA GLY A 222 -2.22 12.90 8.75
C GLY A 222 -2.21 12.72 7.22
N GLY A 223 -1.12 13.10 6.53
CA GLY A 223 -0.99 13.02 5.07
C GLY A 223 -0.60 11.65 4.52
N GLU A 224 -0.13 11.64 3.27
CA GLU A 224 0.32 10.44 2.55
C GLU A 224 1.84 10.41 2.34
N CYS A 225 2.38 9.19 2.24
CA CYS A 225 3.76 9.00 1.83
C CYS A 225 3.85 9.02 0.31
N GLY A 226 4.13 9.91 -0.42
CA GLY A 226 4.28 10.03 -1.87
C GLY A 226 4.03 8.83 -2.80
N ILE A 227 4.07 7.58 -2.30
CA ILE A 227 3.78 6.38 -3.10
C ILE A 227 2.41 6.47 -3.79
N HIS A 228 1.41 7.02 -3.09
CA HIS A 228 0.05 7.13 -3.62
C HIS A 228 -0.22 8.44 -4.37
N THR A 229 0.66 9.42 -4.32
CA THR A 229 0.43 10.77 -4.85
C THR A 229 1.43 11.23 -5.90
N ARG A 230 2.65 10.65 -5.93
CA ARG A 230 3.71 11.04 -6.85
C ARG A 230 3.78 10.14 -8.08
N PRO A 231 4.28 10.62 -9.24
CA PRO A 231 4.49 9.78 -10.42
C PRO A 231 5.38 8.58 -10.11
N LEU A 232 5.00 7.40 -10.59
CA LEU A 232 5.69 6.14 -10.35
C LEU A 232 6.42 5.61 -11.60
N LYS A 233 6.10 6.11 -12.81
CA LYS A 233 6.92 5.87 -14.01
C LYS A 233 7.91 7.00 -14.19
N ARG A 234 9.15 6.66 -14.50
CA ARG A 234 10.17 7.65 -14.88
C ARG A 234 9.85 8.13 -16.30
N GLN A 235 9.77 9.44 -16.49
CA GLN A 235 9.55 10.03 -17.81
C GLN A 235 10.78 9.90 -18.72
N ASN A 236 12.00 9.81 -18.14
CA ASN A 236 13.26 9.49 -18.82
C ASN A 236 14.21 8.75 -17.88
N LYS A 237 15.02 7.81 -18.40
CA LYS A 237 16.04 7.09 -17.63
C LYS A 237 17.12 8.01 -17.02
N ASN A 238 17.20 9.27 -17.44
CA ASN A 238 18.18 10.27 -16.99
C ASN A 238 17.67 11.20 -15.86
N ASP A 239 16.43 11.01 -15.38
CA ASP A 239 15.86 11.89 -14.35
C ASP A 239 16.34 11.59 -12.91
N PHE A 240 17.24 10.63 -12.74
CA PHE A 240 17.91 10.42 -11.47
C PHE A 240 19.03 11.46 -11.30
N ARG A 241 18.71 12.58 -10.67
CA ARG A 241 19.72 13.41 -10.00
C ARG A 241 19.80 12.94 -8.54
N PRO A 242 20.91 12.30 -8.12
CA PRO A 242 21.16 12.14 -6.70
C PRO A 242 21.13 13.52 -6.04
N PRO A 243 20.58 13.67 -4.82
CA PRO A 243 20.57 14.95 -4.13
C PRO A 243 22.00 15.48 -4.05
N SER A 244 22.20 16.73 -4.50
CA SER A 244 23.47 17.42 -4.37
C SER A 244 23.80 17.51 -2.87
N VAL A 245 24.84 16.82 -2.45
CA VAL A 245 25.42 16.98 -1.12
C VAL A 245 26.08 18.36 -1.12
N SER A 246 25.36 19.37 -0.65
CA SER A 246 26.00 20.61 -0.27
C SER A 246 26.85 20.36 0.96
N ALA A 247 28.15 20.67 0.83
CA ALA A 247 29.18 20.56 1.84
C ALA A 247 28.86 21.41 3.09
#